data_4dad6a29b0a0580abf9bc0f3c3403394
#
_entry.id   4dad6a29b0a0580abf9bc0f3c3403394
#
_cell.length_a   1.000
_cell.length_b   1.000
_cell.length_c   1.000
_cell.angle_alpha   90.00
_cell.angle_beta   90.00
_cell.angle_gamma   90.00
#
_symmetry.space_group_name_H-M   'P 1'
#
loop_
_entity.id
_entity.type
_entity.pdbx_description
1 polymer ?
#
loop_
_entity_poly.entity_id
_entity_poly.type
_entity_poly.pdbx_seq_one_letter_code
_entity_poly.pdbx_strand_id
1 'polypeptide(L)' 'MKAREVNRQIERLGGVMIRQVGSHRRYVVAFTDHTGAEAKAATTVSQHAGDIPAGTLRAIERDLEAALGKGWLR' A
#
# COMPACT_ATOMS: atom_id res chain seq x y z
N MET A 1 0.44 0.51 -13.94
CA MET A 1 1.24 1.29 -12.97
C MET A 1 2.54 0.56 -12.65
N LYS A 2 3.58 1.31 -12.50
CA LYS A 2 4.89 0.80 -12.07
C LYS A 2 4.95 0.77 -10.53
N ALA A 3 5.82 -0.10 -9.99
CA ALA A 3 6.00 -0.18 -8.54
C ALA A 3 6.34 1.18 -7.92
N ARG A 4 7.22 1.96 -8.56
CA ARG A 4 7.60 3.29 -8.04
C ARG A 4 6.42 4.25 -7.95
N GLU A 5 5.44 4.14 -8.84
CA GLU A 5 4.24 4.96 -8.80
C GLU A 5 3.35 4.58 -7.62
N VAL A 6 3.19 3.28 -7.39
CA VAL A 6 2.44 2.76 -6.25
C VAL A 6 3.11 3.16 -4.94
N ASN A 7 4.43 2.98 -4.86
CA ASN A 7 5.22 3.38 -3.68
C ASN A 7 5.02 4.85 -3.36
N ARG A 8 5.12 5.71 -4.39
CA ARG A 8 4.96 7.16 -4.21
C ARG A 8 3.57 7.51 -3.70
N GLN A 9 2.55 6.87 -4.24
CA GLN A 9 1.17 7.12 -3.82
C GLN A 9 0.94 6.71 -2.37
N ILE A 10 1.45 5.54 -1.98
CA ILE A 10 1.36 5.06 -0.59
C ILE A 10 2.05 6.04 0.35
N GLU A 11 3.27 6.46 0.01
CA GLU A 11 4.07 7.36 0.84
C GLU A 11 3.42 8.74 0.94
N ARG A 12 2.85 9.24 -0.15
CA ARG A 12 2.13 10.52 -0.14
C ARG A 12 0.94 10.51 0.79
N LEU A 13 0.28 9.36 0.91
CA LEU A 13 -0.91 9.20 1.75
C LEU A 13 -0.58 8.78 3.19
N GLY A 14 0.70 8.77 3.56
CA GLY A 14 1.12 8.52 4.92
C GLY A 14 1.67 7.13 5.19
N GLY A 15 1.81 6.30 4.17
CA GLY A 15 2.40 4.98 4.33
C GLY A 15 3.91 5.05 4.56
N VAL A 16 4.42 4.11 5.35
CA VAL A 16 5.84 4.05 5.69
C VAL A 16 6.38 2.68 5.27
N MET A 17 7.50 2.71 4.56
CA MET A 17 8.22 1.48 4.21
C MET A 17 8.94 0.96 5.45
N ILE A 18 8.58 -0.24 5.90
CA ILE A 18 9.15 -0.82 7.12
C ILE A 18 10.29 -1.79 6.83
N ARG A 19 10.32 -2.40 5.65
CA ARG A 19 11.44 -3.26 5.24
C ARG A 19 11.30 -3.61 3.76
N GLN A 20 12.41 -4.07 3.19
CA GLN A 20 12.42 -4.67 1.86
C GLN A 20 13.31 -5.92 1.90
N VAL A 21 12.76 -7.04 1.46
CA VAL A 21 13.50 -8.31 1.33
C VAL A 21 13.48 -8.68 -0.15
N GLY A 22 14.64 -8.64 -0.78
CA GLY A 22 14.72 -8.80 -2.23
C GLY A 22 13.89 -7.74 -2.93
N SER A 23 12.95 -8.16 -3.78
CA SER A 23 12.04 -7.28 -4.48
C SER A 23 10.76 -6.96 -3.70
N HIS A 24 10.55 -7.55 -2.53
CA HIS A 24 9.32 -7.39 -1.75
C HIS A 24 9.47 -6.24 -0.75
N ARG A 25 8.81 -5.13 -1.05
CA ARG A 25 8.82 -3.93 -0.18
C ARG A 25 7.53 -3.91 0.64
N ARG A 26 7.68 -3.83 1.95
CA ARG A 26 6.54 -3.83 2.87
C ARG A 26 6.22 -2.42 3.34
N TYR A 27 4.95 -2.04 3.22
CA TYR A 27 4.42 -0.75 3.68
C TYR A 27 3.41 -0.97 4.80
N VAL A 28 3.38 -0.01 5.73
CA VAL A 28 2.38 0.04 6.81
C VAL A 28 1.78 1.44 6.84
N VAL A 29 0.47 1.52 7.02
CA VAL A 29 -0.25 2.77 7.20
C VAL A 29 -0.98 2.70 8.54
N ALA A 30 -0.65 3.60 9.45
CA ALA A 30 -1.35 3.72 10.73
C ALA A 30 -2.61 4.57 10.54
N PHE A 31 -3.68 4.20 11.21
CA PHE A 31 -4.93 4.96 11.14
C PHE A 31 -5.74 4.74 12.42
N THR A 32 -6.76 5.57 12.61
CA THR A 32 -7.72 5.40 13.70
C THR A 32 -8.98 4.78 13.09
N ASP A 33 -9.42 3.66 13.63
CA ASP A 33 -10.60 2.96 13.11
C ASP A 33 -11.92 3.61 13.59
N HIS A 34 -13.04 3.05 13.14
CA HIS A 34 -14.37 3.59 13.46
C HIS A 34 -14.70 3.55 14.95
N THR A 35 -13.98 2.75 15.74
CA THR A 35 -14.19 2.67 17.21
C THR A 35 -13.33 3.67 17.96
N GLY A 36 -12.45 4.41 17.27
CA GLY A 36 -11.48 5.31 17.89
C GLY A 36 -10.19 4.62 18.29
N ALA A 37 -10.03 3.34 18.01
CA ALA A 37 -8.81 2.60 18.33
C ALA A 37 -7.75 2.79 17.25
N GLU A 38 -6.48 2.76 17.64
CA GLU A 38 -5.38 2.77 16.68
C GLU A 38 -5.29 1.43 15.98
N ALA A 39 -5.11 1.47 14.67
CA ALA A 39 -5.00 0.29 13.82
C ALA A 39 -3.93 0.51 12.76
N LYS A 40 -3.54 -0.57 12.09
CA LYS A 40 -2.56 -0.53 11.00
C LYS A 40 -3.03 -1.40 9.87
N ALA A 41 -2.84 -0.91 8.64
CA ALA A 41 -3.02 -1.68 7.43
C ALA A 41 -1.65 -1.88 6.79
N ALA A 42 -1.45 -2.99 6.12
CA ALA A 42 -0.15 -3.31 5.52
C ALA A 42 -0.33 -3.95 4.16
N THR A 43 0.64 -3.72 3.28
CA THR A 43 0.70 -4.35 1.97
C THR A 43 2.14 -4.61 1.58
N THR A 44 2.33 -5.49 0.59
CA THR A 44 3.64 -5.75 0.00
C THR A 44 3.58 -5.37 -1.47
N VAL A 45 4.56 -4.59 -1.92
CA VAL A 45 4.68 -4.18 -3.32
C VAL A 45 5.94 -4.80 -3.90
N SER A 46 5.78 -5.64 -4.92
CA SER A 46 6.91 -6.23 -5.63
C SER A 46 7.59 -5.17 -6.48
N GLN A 47 8.91 -5.01 -6.31
CA GLN A 47 9.69 -3.97 -6.97
C GLN A 47 10.30 -4.49 -8.27
N HIS A 48 9.50 -5.16 -9.10
CA HIS A 48 9.93 -5.63 -10.41
C HIS A 48 9.80 -4.52 -11.45
N ALA A 49 10.62 -4.60 -12.50
CA ALA A 49 10.46 -3.74 -13.68
C ALA A 49 9.15 -4.11 -14.39
N GLY A 50 8.58 -3.15 -15.10
CA GLY A 50 7.33 -3.34 -15.83
C GLY A 50 6.11 -2.99 -15.02
N ASP A 51 4.94 -3.17 -15.61
CA ASP A 51 3.69 -2.82 -14.98
C ASP A 51 3.24 -3.89 -13.99
N ILE A 52 2.66 -3.44 -12.90
CA ILE A 52 2.04 -4.34 -11.93
C ILE A 52 0.72 -4.84 -12.52
N PRO A 53 0.46 -6.15 -12.54
CA PRO A 53 -0.80 -6.68 -13.05
C PRO A 53 -2.02 -6.09 -12.34
N ALA A 54 -3.11 -5.93 -13.05
CA ALA A 54 -4.34 -5.32 -12.53
C ALA A 54 -4.86 -6.02 -11.28
N GLY A 55 -4.81 -7.36 -11.24
CA GLY A 55 -5.24 -8.11 -10.06
C GLY A 55 -4.39 -7.83 -8.84
N THR A 56 -3.08 -7.67 -9.02
CA THR A 56 -2.15 -7.31 -7.94
C THR A 56 -2.43 -5.89 -7.44
N LEU A 57 -2.68 -4.95 -8.36
CA LEU A 57 -3.05 -3.58 -7.99
C LEU A 57 -4.32 -3.56 -7.14
N ARG A 58 -5.32 -4.34 -7.51
CA ARG A 58 -6.57 -4.43 -6.73
C ARG A 58 -6.32 -5.01 -5.34
N ALA A 59 -5.43 -5.99 -5.22
CA ALA A 59 -5.08 -6.56 -3.93
C ALA A 59 -4.38 -5.53 -3.03
N ILE A 60 -3.44 -4.77 -3.59
CA ILE A 60 -2.74 -3.70 -2.86
C ILE A 60 -3.75 -2.64 -2.40
N GLU A 61 -4.63 -2.23 -3.30
CA GLU A 61 -5.68 -1.25 -2.98
C GLU A 61 -6.56 -1.73 -1.84
N ARG A 62 -6.98 -3.00 -1.90
CA ARG A 62 -7.82 -3.61 -0.87
C ARG A 62 -7.09 -3.71 0.48
N ASP A 63 -5.80 -4.06 0.46
CA ASP A 63 -5.01 -4.19 1.68
C ASP A 63 -4.95 -2.90 2.49
N LEU A 64 -4.94 -1.75 1.83
CA LEU A 64 -4.82 -0.45 2.48
C LEU A 64 -6.14 0.33 2.52
N GLU A 65 -7.24 -0.26 2.08
CA GLU A 65 -8.53 0.42 1.98
C GLU A 65 -9.02 0.95 3.33
N ALA A 66 -8.85 0.17 4.39
CA ALA A 66 -9.28 0.58 5.73
C ALA A 66 -8.58 1.86 6.19
N ALA A 67 -7.32 2.03 5.80
CA ALA A 67 -6.52 3.19 6.19
C ALA A 67 -6.68 4.37 5.24
N LEU A 68 -6.76 4.11 3.93
CA LEU A 68 -6.66 5.14 2.90
C LEU A 68 -7.96 5.43 2.17
N GLY A 69 -8.98 4.62 2.42
CA GLY A 69 -10.27 4.79 1.76
C GLY A 69 -10.39 4.00 0.46
N LYS A 70 -11.61 3.74 0.08
CA LYS A 70 -11.91 2.98 -1.13
C LYS A 70 -11.46 3.74 -2.37
N GLY A 71 -10.77 3.06 -3.26
CA GLY A 71 -10.31 3.66 -4.53
C GLY A 71 -9.08 4.56 -4.39
N TRP A 72 -8.34 4.45 -3.30
CA TRP A 72 -7.19 5.33 -3.03
C TRP A 72 -6.09 5.24 -4.10
N LEU A 73 -6.00 4.12 -4.79
CA LEU A 73 -4.96 3.89 -5.78
C LEU A 73 -5.35 4.42 -7.18
N ARG A 74 -6.57 4.82 -7.36
CA ARG A 74 -7.08 5.28 -8.66
C ARG A 74 -6.91 6.77 -8.89
#